data_e81a5b4a4dd6f5648583c7402d8b91ff
#
_entry.id   e81a5b4a4dd6f5648583c7402d8b91ff
#
_cell.length_a   1.000
_cell.length_b   1.000
_cell.length_c   1.000
_cell.angle_alpha   90.00
_cell.angle_beta   90.00
_cell.angle_gamma   90.00
#
_symmetry.space_group_name_H-M   'P 1'
#
loop_
_entity.id
_entity.type
_entity.pdbx_description
1 polymer ?
#
loop_
_entity_poly.entity_id
_entity_poly.type
_entity_poly.pdbx_seq_one_letter_code
_entity_poly.pdbx_strand_id
1 'polypeptide(L)'
;WMIVASWLCTAVFALSAIPALVDPVDAVAVYFAVSVALFLAGCALFMVDLVLAAARSRDAAMGIGGIFFLAGSAPRPVQLHLLGSLVVQIVVAVLAAALDPFTPLAFGTLVPIIGLAFCGLWSVRHGLFPERAQ
;
A
#
# COMPACT_ATOMS: atom_id res chain seq x y z
N TRP A 1 5.48 4.76 -13.30
CA TRP A 1 5.87 3.43 -12.80
C TRP A 1 5.24 3.07 -11.44
N MET A 2 5.01 4.03 -10.56
CA MET A 2 4.44 3.79 -9.22
C MET A 2 3.05 3.16 -9.26
N ILE A 3 2.16 3.64 -10.14
CA ILE A 3 0.83 3.07 -10.33
C ILE A 3 0.93 1.62 -10.81
N VAL A 4 1.80 1.35 -11.78
CA VAL A 4 2.01 -0.01 -12.29
C VAL A 4 2.57 -0.92 -11.20
N ALA A 5 3.58 -0.45 -10.45
CA ALA A 5 4.16 -1.20 -9.35
C ALA A 5 3.13 -1.51 -8.25
N SER A 6 2.27 -0.55 -7.89
CA SER A 6 1.20 -0.76 -6.91
C SER A 6 0.21 -1.83 -7.38
N TRP A 7 -0.22 -1.79 -8.64
CA TRP A 7 -1.12 -2.80 -9.20
C TRP A 7 -0.46 -4.17 -9.36
N LEU A 8 0.85 -4.22 -9.69
CA LEU A 8 1.60 -5.49 -9.72
C LEU A 8 1.68 -6.13 -8.32
N CYS A 9 1.99 -5.36 -7.29
CA CYS A 9 1.97 -5.86 -5.92
C CYS A 9 0.58 -6.38 -5.53
N THR A 10 -0.47 -5.65 -5.89
CA THR A 10 -1.85 -6.06 -5.65
C THR A 10 -2.20 -7.36 -6.38
N ALA A 11 -1.80 -7.48 -7.64
CA ALA A 11 -2.04 -8.68 -8.44
C ALA A 11 -1.30 -9.90 -7.86
N VAL A 12 -0.04 -9.75 -7.51
CA VAL A 12 0.76 -10.83 -6.89
C VAL A 12 0.13 -11.28 -5.58
N PHE A 13 -0.30 -10.33 -4.76
CA PHE A 13 -0.97 -10.63 -3.50
C PHE A 13 -2.30 -11.35 -3.72
N ALA A 14 -3.17 -10.83 -4.55
CA ALA A 14 -4.48 -11.44 -4.85
C ALA A 14 -4.34 -12.84 -5.48
N LEU A 15 -3.40 -13.00 -6.41
CA LEU A 15 -3.13 -14.30 -7.04
C LEU A 15 -2.56 -15.33 -6.05
N SER A 16 -1.79 -14.91 -5.06
CA SER A 16 -1.32 -15.80 -4.00
C SER A 16 -2.43 -16.20 -3.03
N ALA A 17 -3.44 -15.36 -2.85
CA ALA A 17 -4.58 -15.63 -1.98
C ALA A 17 -5.52 -16.71 -2.53
N ILE A 18 -5.73 -16.74 -3.86
CA ILE A 18 -6.66 -17.69 -4.48
C ILE A 18 -6.32 -19.15 -4.16
N PRO A 19 -5.12 -19.67 -4.47
CA PRO A 19 -4.78 -21.04 -4.13
C PRO A 19 -4.72 -21.29 -2.63
N ALA A 20 -4.34 -20.32 -1.82
CA ALA A 20 -4.31 -20.46 -0.37
C ALA A 20 -5.69 -20.64 0.25
N LEU A 21 -6.73 -20.11 -0.39
CA LEU A 21 -8.12 -20.28 0.05
C LEU A 21 -8.75 -21.60 -0.45
N VAL A 22 -8.26 -22.13 -1.58
CA VAL A 22 -8.80 -23.35 -2.20
C VAL A 22 -8.08 -24.60 -1.65
N ASP A 23 -6.77 -24.55 -1.56
CA ASP A 23 -5.92 -25.63 -1.03
C ASP A 23 -4.90 -25.06 -0.05
N PRO A 24 -5.26 -24.99 1.25
CA PRO A 24 -4.42 -24.36 2.25
C PRO A 24 -3.16 -25.17 2.61
N VAL A 25 -3.05 -26.45 2.25
CA VAL A 25 -1.94 -27.30 2.68
C VAL A 25 -0.60 -26.82 2.11
N ASP A 26 -0.55 -26.59 0.80
CA ASP A 26 0.69 -26.18 0.10
C ASP A 26 0.75 -24.69 -0.22
N ALA A 27 -0.39 -24.06 -0.46
CA ALA A 27 -0.44 -22.70 -0.94
C ALA A 27 -0.36 -21.64 0.18
N VAL A 28 -0.68 -21.97 1.42
CA VAL A 28 -0.60 -21.05 2.57
C VAL A 28 0.82 -20.55 2.79
N ALA A 29 1.83 -21.40 2.61
CA ALA A 29 3.23 -21.00 2.77
C ALA A 29 3.64 -19.93 1.74
N VAL A 30 3.19 -20.06 0.51
CA VAL A 30 3.43 -19.07 -0.56
C VAL A 30 2.73 -17.76 -0.24
N TYR A 31 1.47 -17.81 0.16
CA TYR A 31 0.72 -16.63 0.58
C TYR A 31 1.38 -15.91 1.76
N PHE A 32 1.82 -16.66 2.75
CA PHE A 32 2.54 -16.10 3.90
C PHE A 32 3.85 -15.44 3.47
N ALA A 33 4.66 -16.11 2.65
CA ALA A 33 5.92 -15.57 2.16
C ALA A 33 5.71 -14.28 1.34
N VAL A 34 4.71 -14.25 0.46
CA VAL A 34 4.32 -13.06 -0.32
C VAL A 34 3.87 -11.94 0.61
N SER A 35 3.03 -12.24 1.59
CA SER A 35 2.53 -11.25 2.55
C SER A 35 3.66 -10.62 3.35
N VAL A 36 4.58 -11.42 3.87
CA VAL A 36 5.74 -10.92 4.62
C VAL A 36 6.67 -10.10 3.74
N ALA A 37 6.95 -10.56 2.52
CA ALA A 37 7.80 -9.83 1.59
C ALA A 37 7.21 -8.46 1.23
N LEU A 38 5.92 -8.39 0.92
CA LEU A 38 5.23 -7.14 0.61
C LEU A 38 5.13 -6.22 1.85
N PHE A 39 4.94 -6.79 3.03
CA PHE A 39 4.96 -6.02 4.27
C PHE A 39 6.33 -5.39 4.53
N LEU A 40 7.41 -6.15 4.43
CA LEU A 40 8.76 -5.63 4.64
C LEU A 40 9.13 -4.58 3.59
N ALA A 41 8.81 -4.82 2.33
CA ALA A 41 9.00 -3.84 1.26
C ALA A 41 8.17 -2.57 1.49
N GLY A 42 6.92 -2.73 1.95
CA GLY A 42 6.04 -1.62 2.32
C GLY A 42 6.58 -0.79 3.48
N CYS A 43 7.08 -1.45 4.52
CA CYS A 43 7.72 -0.75 5.65
C CYS A 43 8.96 0.03 5.21
N ALA A 44 9.82 -0.56 4.40
CA ALA A 44 11.02 0.12 3.89
C ALA A 44 10.64 1.34 3.05
N LEU A 45 9.68 1.18 2.15
CA LEU A 45 9.19 2.27 1.31
C LEU A 45 8.52 3.37 2.16
N PHE A 46 7.73 2.99 3.15
CA PHE A 46 7.09 3.92 4.08
C PHE A 46 8.12 4.77 4.86
N MET A 47 9.22 4.16 5.29
CA MET A 47 10.31 4.88 5.93
C MET A 47 10.96 5.89 4.98
N VAL A 48 11.14 5.53 3.71
CA VAL A 48 11.61 6.46 2.68
C VAL A 48 10.64 7.63 2.51
N ASP A 49 9.33 7.36 2.50
CA ASP A 49 8.30 8.40 2.41
C ASP A 49 8.40 9.39 3.56
N LEU A 50 8.57 8.90 4.79
CA LEU A 50 8.70 9.76 5.97
C LEU A 50 9.93 10.67 5.89
N VAL A 51 11.07 10.14 5.43
CA VAL A 51 12.29 10.93 5.27
C VAL A 51 12.11 11.99 4.19
N LEU A 52 11.55 11.62 3.04
CA LEU A 52 11.30 12.56 1.94
C LEU A 52 10.24 13.61 2.33
N ALA A 53 9.18 13.20 3.03
CA ALA A 53 8.15 14.10 3.52
C ALA A 53 8.73 15.10 4.54
N ALA A 54 9.56 14.64 5.46
CA ALA A 54 10.23 15.51 6.41
C ALA A 54 11.13 16.54 5.73
N ALA A 55 11.87 16.13 4.70
CA ALA A 55 12.70 17.05 3.93
C ALA A 55 11.84 18.10 3.19
N ARG A 56 10.77 17.66 2.52
CA ARG A 56 9.90 18.55 1.74
C ARG A 56 9.01 19.44 2.61
N SER A 57 8.66 18.99 3.83
CA SER A 57 7.82 19.75 4.76
C SER A 57 8.44 21.05 5.26
N ARG A 58 9.73 21.26 5.02
CA ARG A 58 10.41 22.52 5.31
C ARG A 58 9.87 23.65 4.44
N ASP A 59 9.53 23.35 3.20
CA ASP A 59 9.12 24.33 2.19
C ASP A 59 7.64 24.28 1.86
N ALA A 60 6.99 23.12 2.07
CA ALA A 60 5.60 22.89 1.74
C ALA A 60 4.76 22.51 2.96
N ALA A 61 3.52 22.99 3.00
CA ALA A 61 2.56 22.60 4.04
C ALA A 61 1.95 21.23 3.67
N MET A 62 2.48 20.16 4.25
CA MET A 62 2.08 18.79 3.98
C MET A 62 1.25 18.21 5.12
N GLY A 63 0.04 17.74 4.82
CA GLY A 63 -0.81 17.04 5.78
C GLY A 63 -0.87 15.54 5.49
N ILE A 64 -1.20 14.73 6.50
CA ILE A 64 -1.32 13.28 6.38
C ILE A 64 -2.32 12.89 5.28
N GLY A 65 -3.46 13.59 5.18
CA GLY A 65 -4.46 13.36 4.15
C GLY A 65 -3.93 13.59 2.74
N GLY A 66 -3.11 14.63 2.53
CA GLY A 66 -2.47 14.91 1.25
C GLY A 66 -1.36 13.91 0.91
N ILE A 67 -0.62 13.43 1.90
CA ILE A 67 0.49 12.50 1.69
C ILE A 67 -0.03 11.09 1.39
N PHE A 68 -0.83 10.52 2.26
CA PHE A 68 -1.21 9.10 2.16
C PHE A 68 -2.55 8.86 1.49
N PHE A 69 -3.48 9.81 1.54
CA PHE A 69 -4.79 9.69 0.88
C PHE A 69 -4.90 10.53 -0.39
N LEU A 70 -3.82 11.22 -0.77
CA LEU A 70 -3.74 12.05 -1.98
C LEU A 70 -4.81 13.15 -2.02
N ALA A 71 -5.33 13.54 -0.86
CA ALA A 71 -6.40 14.54 -0.75
C ALA A 71 -5.89 15.92 -1.17
N GLY A 72 -6.33 16.39 -2.33
CA GLY A 72 -5.94 17.67 -2.90
C GLY A 72 -4.51 17.75 -3.43
N SER A 73 -3.71 16.70 -3.30
CA SER A 73 -2.31 16.67 -3.74
C SER A 73 -2.09 16.00 -5.10
N ALA A 74 -3.05 15.18 -5.56
CA ALA A 74 -2.95 14.40 -6.78
C ALA A 74 -4.12 14.63 -7.74
N PRO A 75 -3.89 14.51 -9.07
CA PRO A 75 -4.97 14.44 -10.05
C PRO A 75 -5.89 13.24 -9.77
N ARG A 76 -7.17 13.40 -10.07
CA ARG A 76 -8.18 12.38 -9.81
C ARG A 76 -7.85 10.99 -10.39
N PRO A 77 -7.34 10.86 -11.63
CA PRO A 77 -6.96 9.55 -12.17
C PRO A 77 -5.89 8.84 -11.35
N VAL A 78 -4.87 9.56 -10.91
CA VAL A 78 -3.78 9.02 -10.06
C VAL A 78 -4.33 8.59 -8.71
N GLN A 79 -5.15 9.42 -8.08
CA GLN A 79 -5.79 9.13 -6.82
C GLN A 79 -6.65 7.85 -6.90
N LEU A 80 -7.46 7.72 -7.95
CA LEU A 80 -8.30 6.54 -8.18
C LEU A 80 -7.48 5.27 -8.36
N HIS A 81 -6.38 5.32 -9.09
CA HIS A 81 -5.52 4.15 -9.30
C HIS A 81 -4.79 3.73 -8.04
N LEU A 82 -4.15 4.65 -7.34
CA LEU A 82 -3.37 4.34 -6.15
C LEU A 82 -4.26 3.93 -4.97
N LEU A 83 -5.31 4.70 -4.69
CA LEU A 83 -6.27 4.33 -3.65
C LEU A 83 -7.09 3.10 -4.02
N GLY A 84 -7.39 2.92 -5.31
CA GLY A 84 -8.08 1.73 -5.81
C GLY A 84 -7.27 0.47 -5.56
N SER A 85 -5.98 0.47 -5.86
CA SER A 85 -5.09 -0.67 -5.56
C SER A 85 -5.01 -0.94 -4.06
N LEU A 86 -4.93 0.09 -3.23
CA LEU A 86 -4.94 -0.02 -1.77
C LEU A 86 -6.25 -0.63 -1.26
N VAL A 87 -7.40 -0.19 -1.76
CA VAL A 87 -8.71 -0.74 -1.38
C VAL A 87 -8.81 -2.21 -1.77
N VAL A 88 -8.35 -2.61 -2.96
CA VAL A 88 -8.32 -4.02 -3.36
C VAL A 88 -7.44 -4.85 -2.43
N GLN A 89 -6.28 -4.36 -2.04
CA GLN A 89 -5.40 -5.03 -1.06
C GLN A 89 -6.11 -5.21 0.29
N ILE A 90 -6.81 -4.19 0.78
CA ILE A 90 -7.56 -4.26 2.03
C ILE A 90 -8.69 -5.29 1.93
N VAL A 91 -9.45 -5.29 0.84
CA VAL A 91 -10.56 -6.23 0.63
C VAL A 91 -10.04 -7.67 0.59
N VAL A 92 -8.99 -7.96 -0.18
CA VAL A 92 -8.38 -9.30 -0.25
C VAL A 92 -7.86 -9.72 1.12
N ALA A 93 -7.17 -8.85 1.83
CA ALA A 93 -6.62 -9.12 3.15
C ALA A 93 -7.70 -9.44 4.18
N VAL A 94 -8.77 -8.63 4.22
CA VAL A 94 -9.89 -8.82 5.15
C VAL A 94 -10.66 -10.10 4.83
N LEU A 95 -10.92 -10.40 3.56
CA LEU A 95 -11.60 -11.64 3.17
C LEU A 95 -10.78 -12.86 3.54
N ALA A 96 -9.48 -12.87 3.28
CA ALA A 96 -8.59 -13.97 3.64
C ALA A 96 -8.54 -14.18 5.17
N ALA A 97 -8.39 -13.11 5.94
CA ALA A 97 -8.37 -13.17 7.40
C ALA A 97 -9.72 -13.60 8.00
N ALA A 98 -10.85 -13.16 7.41
CA ALA A 98 -12.18 -13.50 7.89
C ALA A 98 -12.55 -14.97 7.66
N LEU A 99 -12.04 -15.58 6.58
CA LEU A 99 -12.29 -16.98 6.27
C LEU A 99 -11.54 -17.94 7.22
N ASP A 100 -10.34 -17.57 7.64
CA ASP A 100 -9.59 -18.37 8.60
C ASP A 100 -8.66 -17.49 9.47
N PRO A 101 -9.20 -16.85 10.53
CA PRO A 101 -8.48 -15.83 11.29
C PRO A 101 -7.33 -16.35 12.16
N PHE A 102 -7.31 -17.65 12.45
CA PHE A 102 -6.28 -18.28 13.31
C PHE A 102 -5.16 -18.97 12.52
N THR A 103 -5.05 -18.68 11.24
CA THR A 103 -4.03 -19.23 10.34
C THR A 103 -3.10 -18.13 9.81
N PRO A 104 -2.00 -18.51 9.12
CA PRO A 104 -1.15 -17.55 8.42
C PRO A 104 -1.87 -16.64 7.40
N LEU A 105 -3.11 -16.95 7.01
CA LEU A 105 -3.94 -16.07 6.16
C LEU A 105 -4.17 -14.69 6.79
N ALA A 106 -4.16 -14.57 8.10
CA ALA A 106 -4.28 -13.32 8.81
C ALA A 106 -3.09 -12.36 8.54
N PHE A 107 -1.92 -12.87 8.17
CA PHE A 107 -0.76 -12.03 7.83
C PHE A 107 -0.97 -11.15 6.58
N GLY A 108 -1.92 -11.49 5.73
CA GLY A 108 -2.32 -10.64 4.61
C GLY A 108 -2.81 -9.26 5.03
N THR A 109 -3.28 -9.08 6.27
CA THR A 109 -3.72 -7.78 6.81
C THR A 109 -2.58 -6.77 6.91
N LEU A 110 -1.33 -7.20 6.85
CA LEU A 110 -0.14 -6.34 6.86
C LEU A 110 0.20 -5.79 5.46
N VAL A 111 -0.27 -6.44 4.39
CA VAL A 111 0.06 -6.09 3.01
C VAL A 111 -0.40 -4.68 2.57
N PRO A 112 -1.56 -4.14 2.99
CA PRO A 112 -1.98 -2.80 2.60
C PRO A 112 -0.97 -1.68 2.88
N ILE A 113 0.01 -1.88 3.75
CA ILE A 113 1.05 -0.88 3.99
C ILE A 113 1.84 -0.56 2.72
N ILE A 114 2.03 -1.51 1.80
CA ILE A 114 2.73 -1.24 0.54
C ILE A 114 1.91 -0.34 -0.38
N GLY A 115 0.61 -0.55 -0.44
CA GLY A 115 -0.30 0.33 -1.19
C GLY A 115 -0.29 1.76 -0.64
N LEU A 116 -0.34 1.88 0.69
CA LEU A 116 -0.26 3.17 1.37
C LEU A 116 1.10 3.85 1.13
N ALA A 117 2.20 3.10 1.15
CA ALA A 117 3.53 3.60 0.86
C ALA A 117 3.66 4.10 -0.58
N PHE A 118 3.06 3.44 -1.57
CA PHE A 118 3.02 3.96 -2.93
C PHE A 118 2.23 5.27 -3.04
N CYS A 119 1.15 5.42 -2.31
CA CYS A 119 0.43 6.70 -2.22
C CYS A 119 1.35 7.79 -1.64
N GLY A 120 2.03 7.49 -0.55
CA GLY A 120 2.98 8.38 0.09
C GLY A 120 4.13 8.79 -0.83
N LEU A 121 4.76 7.82 -1.47
CA LEU A 121 5.87 8.07 -2.39
C LEU A 121 5.46 8.95 -3.57
N TRP A 122 4.29 8.68 -4.15
CA TRP A 122 3.79 9.48 -5.26
C TRP A 122 3.54 10.92 -4.82
N SER A 123 2.86 11.12 -3.71
CA SER A 123 2.51 12.45 -3.21
C SER A 123 3.74 13.27 -2.83
N VAL A 124 4.71 12.65 -2.16
CA VAL A 124 5.94 13.34 -1.77
C VAL A 124 6.79 13.74 -2.97
N ARG A 125 6.77 12.95 -4.05
CA ARG A 125 7.54 13.25 -5.27
C ARG A 125 6.81 14.15 -6.25
N HIS A 126 5.51 13.98 -6.43
CA HIS A 126 4.73 14.61 -7.49
C HIS A 126 3.55 15.42 -6.98
N GLY A 127 3.18 15.28 -5.70
CA GLY A 127 2.01 15.94 -5.12
C GLY A 127 2.15 17.45 -5.09
N LEU A 128 1.02 18.12 -5.28
CA LEU A 128 0.89 19.56 -5.18
C LEU A 128 0.52 19.93 -3.74
N PHE A 129 1.41 20.64 -3.08
CA PHE A 129 1.20 21.15 -1.74
C PHE A 129 1.40 22.67 -1.73
N PRO A 130 0.58 23.42 -0.96
CA PRO A 130 0.79 24.85 -0.81
C PRO A 130 2.14 25.15 -0.13
N GLU A 131 2.76 26.24 -0.53
CA GLU A 131 3.98 26.71 0.13
C GLU A 131 3.70 27.03 1.60
N ARG A 132 4.66 26.74 2.45
CA ARG A 132 4.56 27.09 3.86
C ARG A 132 4.70 28.59 4.01
N ALA A 133 3.72 29.23 4.65
CA ALA A 133 3.82 30.64 5.02
C ALA A 133 5.00 30.83 5.99
N GLN A 134 5.91 31.72 5.62
CA GLN A 134 7.06 32.10 6.45
C GLN A 134 6.65 33.15 7.47
#